data_4c4a48ac2f209bde5ab058ec696f7d50
#
_entry.id   4c4a48ac2f209bde5ab058ec696f7d50
#
_cell.length_a   1.000
_cell.length_b   1.000
_cell.length_c   1.000
_cell.angle_alpha   90.00
_cell.angle_beta   90.00
_cell.angle_gamma   90.00
#
_symmetry.space_group_name_H-M   'P 1'
#
loop_
_entity.id
_entity.type
_entity.pdbx_description
1 polymer ?
#
loop_
_entity_poly.entity_id
_entity_poly.type
_entity_poly.pdbx_seq_one_letter_code
_entity_poly.pdbx_strand_id
1 'polypeptide(L)'
;MESPSIAPVPVPATPRKKMTKQLTGKRDDTPLHSAARAGNLALVMEILTGTEESELQELLSKQNQSGETGLYVAAEYGYVLVVQEVIKYYDIVAAGLKARNGFDAFHIAAKQGDLDVLRVLVEALPDLTMTVDALNTTALHTAAMQGHTEVVSFLMESGSGLATISKSNGKTALHSAARNGHLEVVKLLLAAEPSLAVRVDKKGQTVLHMAAKGQNLEVVEELINIDPTTVNMVDTKGNTALHIATRKGRIVKRLLSQPETDTKVVNRCGETAIDTAEKTKHPEVAVILASHGVQSAKTIKPQATNPARELKQTVSDIKHEVHNQLEHTRQTRKRVQGIAKRISKMQAEGLNNAINSTTVVAVLIATVAFAAIFTVPGQYVDDPSSIPPGQSLGEANIAPEAPFVIFFIFDSIALFISLAVVVIQTSIVVIESKAKKQMMAYINKSMWLACVLVSVAFLALSFIVVGDDEKWLAIGVTIIGTTIMATTLGTMSYWIIQHRIESSNLRNIRRSSMNSAGSRSFTVSIVSDSEILNNEFKKMYAI
;
A
#
# COMPACT_ATOMS: atom_id res chain seq x y z
N MET A 1 29.19 14.00 59.77
CA MET A 1 29.11 12.69 59.09
C MET A 1 28.01 12.80 58.04
N GLU A 2 28.38 13.24 56.85
CA GLU A 2 27.47 13.35 55.70
C GLU A 2 27.56 12.08 54.88
N SER A 3 26.40 11.49 54.60
CA SER A 3 26.28 10.30 53.76
C SER A 3 26.41 10.67 52.28
N PRO A 4 27.12 9.91 51.45
CA PRO A 4 27.25 10.22 50.03
C PRO A 4 25.95 9.92 49.27
N SER A 5 25.50 10.89 48.46
CA SER A 5 24.37 10.76 47.57
C SER A 5 24.75 9.84 46.38
N ILE A 6 24.01 8.75 46.25
CA ILE A 6 24.14 7.82 45.13
C ILE A 6 23.44 8.44 43.88
N ALA A 7 24.20 8.66 42.82
CA ALA A 7 23.68 9.08 41.53
C ALA A 7 22.77 8.00 40.94
N PRO A 8 21.65 8.35 40.26
CA PRO A 8 20.76 7.37 39.70
C PRO A 8 21.40 6.67 38.49
N VAL A 9 21.34 5.33 38.52
CA VAL A 9 21.76 4.44 37.43
C VAL A 9 20.85 4.70 36.22
N PRO A 10 21.39 4.83 34.99
CA PRO A 10 20.55 5.02 33.80
C PRO A 10 19.72 3.78 33.56
N VAL A 11 18.40 3.97 33.53
CA VAL A 11 17.41 2.95 33.19
C VAL A 11 17.62 2.55 31.71
N PRO A 12 17.77 1.26 31.37
CA PRO A 12 17.91 0.85 29.98
C PRO A 12 16.64 1.21 29.20
N ALA A 13 16.83 1.83 28.05
CA ALA A 13 15.75 2.21 27.16
C ALA A 13 14.88 1.00 26.82
N THR A 14 13.58 1.12 27.11
CA THR A 14 12.58 0.10 26.75
C THR A 14 12.59 -0.15 25.24
N PRO A 15 12.65 -1.40 24.78
CA PRO A 15 12.63 -1.69 23.34
C PRO A 15 11.31 -1.19 22.75
N ARG A 16 11.40 -0.30 21.75
CA ARG A 16 10.25 0.15 20.96
C ARG A 16 9.48 -1.07 20.46
N LYS A 17 8.19 -1.19 20.79
CA LYS A 17 7.29 -2.19 20.24
C LYS A 17 7.30 -2.07 18.71
N LYS A 18 8.06 -2.92 18.03
CA LYS A 18 7.92 -3.12 16.57
C LYS A 18 6.51 -3.67 16.35
N MET A 19 5.67 -2.92 15.64
CA MET A 19 4.38 -3.44 15.16
C MET A 19 4.68 -4.72 14.38
N THR A 20 4.11 -5.85 14.81
CA THR A 20 4.14 -7.12 14.10
C THR A 20 3.45 -6.92 12.74
N LYS A 21 4.22 -6.52 11.72
CA LYS A 21 3.81 -6.65 10.33
C LYS A 21 3.62 -8.14 10.07
N GLN A 22 2.43 -8.55 9.64
CA GLN A 22 2.18 -9.92 9.23
C GLN A 22 3.24 -10.35 8.22
N LEU A 23 3.93 -11.46 8.52
CA LEU A 23 4.98 -12.08 7.71
C LEU A 23 4.37 -12.76 6.46
N THR A 24 3.67 -12.00 5.63
CA THR A 24 3.21 -12.49 4.33
C THR A 24 4.32 -12.32 3.31
N GLY A 25 4.82 -13.43 2.77
CA GLY A 25 5.80 -13.43 1.69
C GLY A 25 5.32 -12.60 0.50
N LYS A 26 6.25 -11.94 -0.18
CA LYS A 26 5.96 -11.22 -1.43
C LYS A 26 6.08 -12.22 -2.59
N ARG A 27 5.35 -11.94 -3.66
CA ARG A 27 5.46 -12.75 -4.88
C ARG A 27 6.89 -12.69 -5.42
N ASP A 28 7.39 -13.82 -5.88
CA ASP A 28 8.76 -14.03 -6.35
C ASP A 28 9.83 -13.90 -5.22
N ASP A 29 9.44 -14.04 -3.93
CA ASP A 29 10.39 -14.19 -2.84
C ASP A 29 11.14 -15.52 -3.00
N THR A 30 12.47 -15.48 -2.96
CA THR A 30 13.32 -16.69 -2.86
C THR A 30 13.32 -17.22 -1.43
N PRO A 31 13.84 -18.43 -1.18
CA PRO A 31 14.06 -18.93 0.17
C PRO A 31 14.85 -17.95 1.05
N LEU A 32 15.87 -17.28 0.47
CA LEU A 32 16.67 -16.27 1.17
C LEU A 32 15.83 -15.05 1.57
N HIS A 33 14.93 -14.56 0.72
CA HIS A 33 14.02 -13.46 1.08
C HIS A 33 13.11 -13.85 2.24
N SER A 34 12.60 -15.06 2.22
CA SER A 34 11.69 -15.56 3.26
C SER A 34 12.40 -15.74 4.59
N ALA A 35 13.60 -16.31 4.59
CA ALA A 35 14.46 -16.47 5.77
C ALA A 35 14.90 -15.11 6.33
N ALA A 36 15.32 -14.18 5.47
CA ALA A 36 15.68 -12.81 5.85
C ALA A 36 14.49 -12.04 6.45
N ARG A 37 13.30 -12.20 5.90
CA ARG A 37 12.08 -11.57 6.42
C ARG A 37 11.67 -12.11 7.79
N ALA A 38 11.89 -13.40 8.01
CA ALA A 38 11.63 -14.05 9.29
C ALA A 38 12.72 -13.75 10.35
N GLY A 39 13.87 -13.23 9.94
CA GLY A 39 15.04 -13.05 10.80
C GLY A 39 15.67 -14.37 11.24
N ASN A 40 15.43 -15.45 10.49
CA ASN A 40 15.91 -16.78 10.83
C ASN A 40 17.36 -16.97 10.36
N LEU A 41 18.30 -16.64 11.23
CA LEU A 41 19.73 -16.75 10.95
C LEU A 41 20.17 -18.18 10.59
N ALA A 42 19.65 -19.19 11.29
CA ALA A 42 20.04 -20.58 11.04
C ALA A 42 19.65 -21.01 9.61
N LEU A 43 18.43 -20.68 9.18
CA LEU A 43 17.97 -20.98 7.82
C LEU A 43 18.73 -20.16 6.76
N VAL A 44 19.10 -18.91 7.07
CA VAL A 44 19.93 -18.08 6.18
C VAL A 44 21.29 -18.73 5.99
N MET A 45 21.94 -19.17 7.06
CA MET A 45 23.24 -19.85 7.01
C MET A 45 23.14 -21.17 6.23
N GLU A 46 22.11 -21.97 6.46
CA GLU A 46 21.87 -23.22 5.73
C GLU A 46 21.74 -22.98 4.22
N ILE A 47 20.99 -21.95 3.81
CA ILE A 47 20.81 -21.57 2.40
C ILE A 47 22.15 -21.12 1.80
N LEU A 48 22.91 -20.27 2.48
CA LEU A 48 24.16 -19.72 1.98
C LEU A 48 25.26 -20.78 1.85
N THR A 49 25.36 -21.72 2.81
CA THR A 49 26.36 -22.80 2.79
C THR A 49 25.96 -23.98 1.91
N GLY A 50 24.65 -24.19 1.72
CA GLY A 50 24.12 -25.28 0.88
C GLY A 50 24.00 -24.95 -0.61
N THR A 51 24.24 -23.69 -1.02
CA THR A 51 24.18 -23.25 -2.41
C THR A 51 25.59 -23.30 -3.02
N GLU A 52 25.72 -23.85 -4.22
CA GLU A 52 26.99 -23.86 -4.95
C GLU A 52 27.46 -22.44 -5.27
N GLU A 53 28.78 -22.21 -5.27
CA GLU A 53 29.37 -20.88 -5.49
C GLU A 53 28.95 -20.24 -6.82
N SER A 54 28.73 -21.04 -7.85
CA SER A 54 28.21 -20.63 -9.16
C SER A 54 26.78 -20.08 -9.12
N GLU A 55 25.93 -20.63 -8.25
CA GLU A 55 24.52 -20.24 -8.10
C GLU A 55 24.33 -19.17 -7.02
N LEU A 56 25.29 -19.06 -6.09
CA LEU A 56 25.21 -18.15 -4.96
C LEU A 56 25.07 -16.69 -5.42
N GLN A 57 25.86 -16.25 -6.39
CA GLN A 57 25.79 -14.89 -6.91
C GLN A 57 24.45 -14.58 -7.58
N GLU A 58 23.87 -15.56 -8.27
CA GLU A 58 22.53 -15.41 -8.84
C GLU A 58 21.48 -15.29 -7.71
N LEU A 59 21.55 -16.13 -6.67
CA LEU A 59 20.64 -16.08 -5.52
C LEU A 59 20.71 -14.75 -4.78
N LEU A 60 21.92 -14.23 -4.54
CA LEU A 60 22.15 -12.97 -3.82
C LEU A 60 21.63 -11.76 -4.60
N SER A 61 21.81 -11.74 -5.92
CA SER A 61 21.35 -10.66 -6.80
C SER A 61 19.87 -10.76 -7.19
N LYS A 62 19.22 -11.90 -6.90
CA LYS A 62 17.83 -12.12 -7.26
C LYS A 62 16.90 -11.18 -6.54
N GLN A 63 16.03 -10.54 -7.31
CA GLN A 63 15.08 -9.56 -6.81
C GLN A 63 13.65 -10.10 -6.84
N ASN A 64 12.90 -9.87 -5.77
CA ASN A 64 11.48 -10.21 -5.73
C ASN A 64 10.63 -9.24 -6.58
N GLN A 65 9.31 -9.42 -6.59
CA GLN A 65 8.40 -8.53 -7.34
C GLN A 65 8.54 -7.04 -6.98
N SER A 66 9.00 -6.71 -5.77
CA SER A 66 9.26 -5.32 -5.36
C SER A 66 10.66 -4.83 -5.75
N GLY A 67 11.47 -5.67 -6.40
CA GLY A 67 12.87 -5.39 -6.72
C GLY A 67 13.79 -5.46 -5.51
N GLU A 68 13.38 -6.10 -4.42
CA GLU A 68 14.15 -6.23 -3.19
C GLU A 68 15.06 -7.46 -3.27
N THR A 69 16.27 -7.38 -2.74
CA THR A 69 17.18 -8.51 -2.53
C THR A 69 17.02 -9.07 -1.11
N GLY A 70 17.60 -10.25 -0.82
CA GLY A 70 17.61 -10.80 0.53
C GLY A 70 18.25 -9.86 1.55
N LEU A 71 19.37 -9.21 1.17
CA LEU A 71 20.05 -8.19 1.99
C LEU A 71 19.15 -6.98 2.26
N TYR A 72 18.45 -6.47 1.24
CA TYR A 72 17.49 -5.38 1.40
C TYR A 72 16.41 -5.72 2.44
N VAL A 73 15.85 -6.93 2.34
CA VAL A 73 14.81 -7.39 3.26
C VAL A 73 15.34 -7.48 4.69
N ALA A 74 16.52 -8.08 4.90
CA ALA A 74 17.14 -8.14 6.22
C ALA A 74 17.37 -6.74 6.83
N ALA A 75 17.85 -5.80 6.01
CA ALA A 75 18.08 -4.41 6.41
C ALA A 75 16.75 -3.65 6.68
N GLU A 76 15.67 -3.91 5.91
CA GLU A 76 14.35 -3.30 6.14
C GLU A 76 13.78 -3.66 7.50
N TYR A 77 14.03 -4.89 7.97
CA TYR A 77 13.52 -5.37 9.26
C TYR A 77 14.51 -5.17 10.42
N GLY A 78 15.72 -4.71 10.14
CA GLY A 78 16.75 -4.43 11.16
C GLY A 78 17.32 -5.70 11.81
N TYR A 79 17.42 -6.80 11.07
CA TYR A 79 18.00 -8.05 11.57
C TYR A 79 19.53 -8.03 11.42
N VAL A 80 20.20 -7.40 12.36
CA VAL A 80 21.67 -7.15 12.35
C VAL A 80 22.46 -8.42 12.08
N LEU A 81 22.18 -9.51 12.81
CA LEU A 81 22.91 -10.79 12.66
C LEU A 81 22.72 -11.41 11.27
N VAL A 82 21.52 -11.29 10.69
CA VAL A 82 21.26 -11.75 9.32
C VAL A 82 22.01 -10.89 8.31
N VAL A 83 21.99 -9.56 8.48
CA VAL A 83 22.76 -8.65 7.62
C VAL A 83 24.26 -8.95 7.71
N GLN A 84 24.78 -9.14 8.93
CA GLN A 84 26.19 -9.45 9.17
C GLN A 84 26.64 -10.75 8.50
N GLU A 85 25.79 -11.76 8.46
CA GLU A 85 26.11 -13.02 7.81
C GLU A 85 26.02 -12.90 6.27
N VAL A 86 24.92 -12.32 5.79
CA VAL A 86 24.63 -12.22 4.36
C VAL A 86 25.62 -11.31 3.62
N ILE A 87 26.04 -10.20 4.23
CA ILE A 87 26.92 -9.20 3.60
C ILE A 87 28.32 -9.76 3.26
N LYS A 88 28.77 -10.81 3.94
CA LYS A 88 30.05 -11.46 3.67
C LYS A 88 30.18 -12.01 2.25
N TYR A 89 29.05 -12.30 1.63
CA TYR A 89 28.95 -12.90 0.29
C TYR A 89 28.60 -11.88 -0.80
N TYR A 90 28.32 -10.61 -0.42
CA TYR A 90 27.95 -9.55 -1.36
C TYR A 90 29.17 -8.73 -1.79
N ASP A 91 29.22 -8.43 -3.08
CA ASP A 91 30.06 -7.35 -3.59
C ASP A 91 29.30 -6.01 -3.59
N ILE A 92 30.00 -4.93 -3.91
CA ILE A 92 29.39 -3.58 -3.94
C ILE A 92 28.29 -3.45 -5.00
N VAL A 93 28.36 -4.20 -6.09
CA VAL A 93 27.39 -4.15 -7.18
C VAL A 93 26.09 -4.82 -6.74
N ALA A 94 26.16 -6.03 -6.17
CA ALA A 94 25.00 -6.75 -5.67
C ALA A 94 24.38 -6.07 -4.45
N ALA A 95 25.19 -5.55 -3.52
CA ALA A 95 24.71 -4.81 -2.34
C ALA A 95 24.03 -3.48 -2.73
N GLY A 96 24.50 -2.84 -3.81
CA GLY A 96 23.94 -1.59 -4.36
C GLY A 96 22.72 -1.78 -5.25
N LEU A 97 22.22 -3.01 -5.46
CA LEU A 97 21.03 -3.27 -6.24
C LEU A 97 19.81 -2.56 -5.63
N LYS A 98 19.07 -1.84 -6.48
CA LYS A 98 17.99 -0.95 -6.06
C LYS A 98 16.64 -1.61 -6.25
N ALA A 99 15.85 -1.58 -5.19
CA ALA A 99 14.44 -1.95 -5.24
C ALA A 99 13.63 -0.97 -6.12
N ARG A 100 12.37 -1.30 -6.40
CA ARG A 100 11.50 -0.43 -7.24
C ARG A 100 11.24 0.96 -6.65
N ASN A 101 11.48 1.15 -5.37
CA ASN A 101 11.43 2.46 -4.71
C ASN A 101 12.71 3.29 -4.90
N GLY A 102 13.72 2.76 -5.58
CA GLY A 102 15.00 3.37 -5.85
C GLY A 102 16.05 3.19 -4.74
N PHE A 103 15.73 2.49 -3.67
CA PHE A 103 16.61 2.29 -2.52
C PHE A 103 17.33 0.94 -2.59
N ASP A 104 18.59 0.91 -2.19
CA ASP A 104 19.33 -0.29 -1.83
C ASP A 104 19.21 -0.61 -0.33
N ALA A 105 19.92 -1.64 0.14
CA ALA A 105 19.89 -2.06 1.53
C ALA A 105 20.37 -0.96 2.50
N PHE A 106 21.34 -0.15 2.08
CA PHE A 106 21.88 0.95 2.89
C PHE A 106 20.87 2.09 3.05
N HIS A 107 20.20 2.47 1.95
CA HIS A 107 19.15 3.49 2.00
C HIS A 107 17.96 3.08 2.86
N ILE A 108 17.55 1.81 2.82
CA ILE A 108 16.41 1.36 3.63
C ILE A 108 16.75 1.28 5.11
N ALA A 109 17.97 0.85 5.47
CA ALA A 109 18.46 0.88 6.86
C ALA A 109 18.49 2.32 7.40
N ALA A 110 19.02 3.28 6.63
CA ALA A 110 19.02 4.69 6.98
C ALA A 110 17.61 5.28 7.14
N LYS A 111 16.65 4.82 6.33
CA LYS A 111 15.24 5.20 6.44
C LYS A 111 14.57 4.66 7.68
N GLN A 112 14.91 3.45 8.11
CA GLN A 112 14.37 2.84 9.33
C GLN A 112 15.03 3.40 10.61
N GLY A 113 16.23 3.97 10.48
CA GLY A 113 17.03 4.46 11.60
C GLY A 113 17.82 3.34 12.29
N ASP A 114 18.07 2.25 11.60
CA ASP A 114 18.77 1.08 12.15
C ASP A 114 20.29 1.30 12.08
N LEU A 115 20.86 1.96 13.10
CA LEU A 115 22.27 2.32 13.17
C LEU A 115 23.19 1.08 13.14
N ASP A 116 22.82 0.02 13.85
CA ASP A 116 23.63 -1.19 13.94
C ASP A 116 23.76 -1.89 12.59
N VAL A 117 22.67 -1.94 11.80
CA VAL A 117 22.69 -2.43 10.43
C VAL A 117 23.61 -1.58 9.56
N LEU A 118 23.55 -0.26 9.68
CA LEU A 118 24.41 0.64 8.91
C LEU A 118 25.89 0.47 9.25
N ARG A 119 26.24 0.27 10.53
CA ARG A 119 27.62 -0.01 10.96
C ARG A 119 28.16 -1.27 10.28
N VAL A 120 27.40 -2.36 10.31
CA VAL A 120 27.77 -3.62 9.66
C VAL A 120 27.97 -3.44 8.16
N LEU A 121 27.06 -2.71 7.49
CA LEU A 121 27.15 -2.48 6.05
C LEU A 121 28.36 -1.60 5.66
N VAL A 122 28.67 -0.56 6.45
CA VAL A 122 29.84 0.32 6.20
C VAL A 122 31.14 -0.39 6.49
N GLU A 123 31.20 -1.21 7.53
CA GLU A 123 32.38 -2.00 7.87
C GLU A 123 32.73 -3.00 6.77
N ALA A 124 31.73 -3.65 6.19
CA ALA A 124 31.92 -4.60 5.10
C ALA A 124 32.19 -3.93 3.75
N LEU A 125 31.42 -2.89 3.40
CA LEU A 125 31.45 -2.21 2.10
C LEU A 125 31.33 -0.68 2.28
N PRO A 126 32.43 0.04 2.58
CA PRO A 126 32.43 1.48 2.85
C PRO A 126 31.84 2.32 1.70
N ASP A 127 32.00 1.88 0.46
CA ASP A 127 31.50 2.58 -0.73
C ASP A 127 29.97 2.68 -0.80
N LEU A 128 29.24 1.89 -0.01
CA LEU A 128 27.77 2.00 0.11
C LEU A 128 27.33 3.37 0.63
N THR A 129 28.17 4.07 1.38
CA THR A 129 27.89 5.43 1.89
C THR A 129 27.61 6.42 0.77
N MET A 130 28.25 6.23 -0.40
CA MET A 130 28.14 7.12 -1.55
C MET A 130 27.08 6.70 -2.56
N THR A 131 26.36 5.61 -2.33
CA THR A 131 25.30 5.17 -3.25
C THR A 131 24.15 6.19 -3.27
N VAL A 132 23.54 6.35 -4.45
CA VAL A 132 22.44 7.29 -4.68
C VAL A 132 21.29 6.63 -5.45
N ASP A 133 20.06 7.10 -5.21
CA ASP A 133 18.91 6.70 -6.02
C ASP A 133 18.88 7.44 -7.39
N ALA A 134 17.83 7.18 -8.19
CA ALA A 134 17.63 7.84 -9.48
C ALA A 134 17.43 9.37 -9.39
N LEU A 135 17.18 9.90 -8.20
CA LEU A 135 17.02 11.32 -7.92
C LEU A 135 18.23 11.93 -7.21
N ASN A 136 19.35 11.24 -7.20
CA ASN A 136 20.56 11.60 -6.48
C ASN A 136 20.33 11.74 -4.95
N THR A 137 19.47 10.88 -4.38
CA THR A 137 19.20 10.83 -2.94
C THR A 137 20.20 9.89 -2.30
N THR A 138 20.98 10.34 -1.33
CA THR A 138 21.86 9.50 -0.50
C THR A 138 21.12 8.96 0.72
N ALA A 139 21.73 8.01 1.42
CA ALA A 139 21.24 7.52 2.72
C ALA A 139 21.12 8.67 3.75
N LEU A 140 22.06 9.64 3.74
CA LEU A 140 22.02 10.83 4.59
C LEU A 140 20.75 11.67 4.35
N HIS A 141 20.36 11.87 3.10
CA HIS A 141 19.09 12.57 2.79
C HIS A 141 17.88 11.84 3.37
N THR A 142 17.93 10.53 3.35
CA THR A 142 16.83 9.68 3.81
C THR A 142 16.74 9.70 5.34
N ALA A 143 17.85 9.55 6.04
CA ALA A 143 17.94 9.66 7.51
C ALA A 143 17.53 11.05 8.00
N ALA A 144 18.03 12.11 7.36
CA ALA A 144 17.70 13.50 7.69
C ALA A 144 16.22 13.84 7.45
N MET A 145 15.60 13.24 6.45
CA MET A 145 14.17 13.41 6.17
C MET A 145 13.29 12.74 7.24
N GLN A 146 13.76 11.65 7.84
CA GLN A 146 13.06 10.90 8.90
C GLN A 146 13.37 11.41 10.30
N GLY A 147 14.46 12.16 10.48
CA GLY A 147 14.88 12.70 11.77
C GLY A 147 15.72 11.73 12.62
N HIS A 148 16.39 10.78 12.00
CA HIS A 148 17.25 9.81 12.70
C HIS A 148 18.62 10.45 13.01
N THR A 149 18.70 11.16 14.14
CA THR A 149 19.88 11.96 14.52
C THR A 149 21.14 11.12 14.66
N GLU A 150 21.07 9.96 15.30
CA GLU A 150 22.22 9.07 15.51
C GLU A 150 22.76 8.54 14.17
N VAL A 151 21.86 8.18 13.25
CA VAL A 151 22.23 7.74 11.89
C VAL A 151 22.86 8.89 11.11
N VAL A 152 22.31 10.11 11.22
CA VAL A 152 22.88 11.30 10.56
C VAL A 152 24.30 11.56 11.09
N SER A 153 24.52 11.52 12.40
CA SER A 153 25.86 11.67 13.01
C SER A 153 26.83 10.64 12.44
N PHE A 154 26.47 9.38 12.51
CA PHE A 154 27.29 8.28 12.00
C PHE A 154 27.65 8.43 10.50
N LEU A 155 26.67 8.81 9.66
CA LEU A 155 26.91 9.00 8.23
C LEU A 155 27.82 10.21 7.94
N MET A 156 27.73 11.27 8.74
CA MET A 156 28.61 12.43 8.66
C MET A 156 30.06 12.10 9.00
N GLU A 157 30.26 11.21 9.97
CA GLU A 157 31.59 10.72 10.38
C GLU A 157 32.17 9.74 9.36
N SER A 158 31.31 8.91 8.73
CA SER A 158 31.71 7.85 7.80
C SER A 158 32.07 8.35 6.40
N GLY A 159 31.62 9.55 5.99
CA GLY A 159 31.84 10.04 4.63
C GLY A 159 32.01 11.55 4.55
N SER A 160 33.23 12.00 4.18
CA SER A 160 33.48 13.43 3.96
C SER A 160 32.65 13.97 2.78
N GLY A 161 32.01 15.11 2.99
CA GLY A 161 31.27 15.81 1.93
C GLY A 161 29.85 15.30 1.65
N LEU A 162 29.37 14.25 2.32
CA LEU A 162 27.99 13.74 2.15
C LEU A 162 26.92 14.82 2.36
N ALA A 163 27.12 15.73 3.32
CA ALA A 163 26.19 16.83 3.61
C ALA A 163 26.00 17.79 2.42
N THR A 164 27.04 17.95 1.59
CA THR A 164 27.03 18.88 0.47
C THR A 164 26.38 18.32 -0.79
N ILE A 165 26.18 17.01 -0.87
CA ILE A 165 25.50 16.37 -1.98
C ILE A 165 24.07 16.88 -2.05
N SER A 166 23.63 17.25 -3.23
CA SER A 166 22.25 17.68 -3.47
C SER A 166 21.51 16.72 -4.37
N LYS A 167 20.21 16.53 -4.08
CA LYS A 167 19.31 15.79 -4.95
C LYS A 167 19.21 16.44 -6.34
N SER A 168 18.67 15.70 -7.31
CA SER A 168 18.43 16.21 -8.68
C SER A 168 17.60 17.51 -8.74
N ASN A 169 16.85 17.83 -7.67
CA ASN A 169 16.10 19.08 -7.52
C ASN A 169 16.88 20.19 -6.77
N GLY A 170 18.16 20.00 -6.45
CA GLY A 170 19.04 20.93 -5.76
C GLY A 170 18.91 20.91 -4.23
N LYS A 171 18.07 20.08 -3.64
CA LYS A 171 17.89 20.03 -2.18
C LYS A 171 18.98 19.18 -1.51
N THR A 172 19.56 19.71 -0.45
CA THR A 172 20.47 18.97 0.44
C THR A 172 19.69 18.22 1.52
N ALA A 173 20.38 17.40 2.32
CA ALA A 173 19.80 16.73 3.48
C ALA A 173 19.19 17.76 4.45
N LEU A 174 19.87 18.91 4.67
CA LEU A 174 19.40 20.01 5.51
C LEU A 174 18.05 20.58 5.07
N HIS A 175 17.82 20.76 3.77
CA HIS A 175 16.51 21.19 3.25
C HIS A 175 15.38 20.22 3.63
N SER A 176 15.69 18.92 3.64
CA SER A 176 14.71 17.88 3.98
C SER A 176 14.40 17.86 5.47
N ALA A 177 15.45 17.95 6.32
CA ALA A 177 15.33 18.03 7.78
C ALA A 177 14.53 19.26 8.21
N ALA A 178 14.87 20.43 7.68
CA ALA A 178 14.21 21.70 8.01
C ALA A 178 12.73 21.69 7.61
N ARG A 179 12.39 21.13 6.44
CA ARG A 179 11.01 21.02 6.01
C ARG A 179 10.16 20.12 6.92
N ASN A 180 10.76 19.08 7.47
CA ASN A 180 10.06 18.10 8.31
C ASN A 180 10.12 18.44 9.82
N GLY A 181 10.91 19.44 10.22
CA GLY A 181 10.97 19.92 11.58
C GLY A 181 11.94 19.15 12.50
N HIS A 182 12.92 18.50 11.93
CA HIS A 182 13.91 17.73 12.71
C HIS A 182 15.02 18.65 13.22
N LEU A 183 14.76 19.36 14.34
CA LEU A 183 15.64 20.38 14.89
C LEU A 183 17.04 19.86 15.18
N GLU A 184 17.18 18.72 15.86
CA GLU A 184 18.48 18.17 16.24
C GLU A 184 19.32 17.79 15.00
N VAL A 185 18.66 17.25 13.96
CA VAL A 185 19.34 16.98 12.68
C VAL A 185 19.77 18.28 12.00
N VAL A 186 18.96 19.33 12.08
CA VAL A 186 19.30 20.66 11.52
C VAL A 186 20.53 21.22 12.23
N LYS A 187 20.57 21.18 13.56
CA LYS A 187 21.72 21.64 14.36
C LYS A 187 22.99 20.87 14.02
N LEU A 188 22.89 19.54 13.93
CA LEU A 188 24.02 18.68 13.63
C LEU A 188 24.61 18.97 12.25
N LEU A 189 23.76 19.08 11.21
CA LEU A 189 24.20 19.37 9.85
C LEU A 189 24.81 20.76 9.72
N LEU A 190 24.28 21.77 10.42
CA LEU A 190 24.81 23.13 10.41
C LEU A 190 26.09 23.29 11.23
N ALA A 191 26.24 22.56 12.32
CA ALA A 191 27.48 22.52 13.10
C ALA A 191 28.64 21.92 12.28
N ALA A 192 28.35 20.90 11.46
CA ALA A 192 29.34 20.27 10.60
C ALA A 192 29.66 21.10 9.34
N GLU A 193 28.65 21.72 8.73
CA GLU A 193 28.79 22.50 7.49
C GLU A 193 27.88 23.73 7.49
N PRO A 194 28.33 24.86 8.08
CA PRO A 194 27.54 26.10 8.17
C PRO A 194 27.12 26.67 6.82
N SER A 195 27.91 26.44 5.78
CA SER A 195 27.63 26.95 4.43
C SER A 195 26.33 26.42 3.83
N LEU A 196 25.78 25.36 4.38
CA LEU A 196 24.50 24.78 3.96
C LEU A 196 23.30 25.70 4.23
N ALA A 197 23.39 26.63 5.20
CA ALA A 197 22.31 27.56 5.55
C ALA A 197 21.89 28.45 4.36
N VAL A 198 22.83 28.91 3.56
CA VAL A 198 22.60 29.79 2.41
C VAL A 198 22.39 29.05 1.09
N ARG A 199 22.59 27.75 1.05
CA ARG A 199 22.37 26.98 -0.18
C ARG A 199 20.92 27.00 -0.62
N VAL A 200 20.73 27.05 -1.94
CA VAL A 200 19.40 27.10 -2.56
C VAL A 200 19.13 25.86 -3.41
N ASP A 201 17.87 25.44 -3.44
CA ASP A 201 17.41 24.42 -4.36
C ASP A 201 17.20 24.99 -5.79
N LYS A 202 16.82 24.14 -6.77
CA LYS A 202 16.54 24.59 -8.16
C LYS A 202 15.39 25.61 -8.27
N LYS A 203 14.64 25.84 -7.20
CA LYS A 203 13.61 26.89 -7.12
C LYS A 203 14.12 28.14 -6.39
N GLY A 204 15.40 28.25 -6.12
CA GLY A 204 15.98 29.35 -5.35
C GLY A 204 15.58 29.33 -3.86
N GLN A 205 15.00 28.23 -3.36
CA GLN A 205 14.52 28.16 -1.99
C GLN A 205 15.67 27.79 -1.05
N THR A 206 15.91 28.58 -0.01
CA THR A 206 16.85 28.30 1.06
C THR A 206 16.25 27.31 2.06
N VAL A 207 17.07 26.87 3.02
CA VAL A 207 16.63 26.05 4.13
C VAL A 207 15.54 26.75 4.96
N LEU A 208 15.64 28.08 5.16
CA LEU A 208 14.62 28.87 5.87
C LEU A 208 13.27 28.88 5.12
N HIS A 209 13.27 28.95 3.80
CA HIS A 209 12.06 28.77 2.99
C HIS A 209 11.42 27.38 3.22
N MET A 210 12.24 26.33 3.38
CA MET A 210 11.75 24.98 3.66
C MET A 210 11.17 24.87 5.07
N ALA A 211 11.82 25.45 6.08
CA ALA A 211 11.32 25.49 7.45
C ALA A 211 9.98 26.21 7.55
N ALA A 212 9.87 27.39 6.92
CA ALA A 212 8.63 28.16 6.85
C ALA A 212 7.51 27.38 6.15
N LYS A 213 7.83 26.68 5.07
CA LYS A 213 6.90 25.82 4.33
C LYS A 213 6.48 24.58 5.11
N GLY A 214 7.39 24.00 5.92
CA GLY A 214 7.14 22.88 6.83
C GLY A 214 6.39 23.30 8.09
N GLN A 215 6.35 24.60 8.41
CA GLN A 215 5.66 25.21 9.54
C GLN A 215 6.31 24.89 10.89
N ASN A 216 7.62 24.72 10.90
CA ASN A 216 8.40 24.33 12.08
C ASN A 216 9.02 25.57 12.70
N LEU A 217 8.41 26.07 13.77
CA LEU A 217 8.83 27.30 14.44
C LEU A 217 10.26 27.18 15.02
N GLU A 218 10.56 26.12 15.73
CA GLU A 218 11.84 25.89 16.38
C GLU A 218 13.00 25.86 15.37
N VAL A 219 12.78 25.21 14.22
CA VAL A 219 13.77 25.19 13.13
C VAL A 219 13.92 26.57 12.50
N VAL A 220 12.84 27.36 12.35
CA VAL A 220 12.91 28.74 11.87
C VAL A 220 13.71 29.60 12.81
N GLU A 221 13.51 29.46 14.13
CA GLU A 221 14.27 30.18 15.16
C GLU A 221 15.76 29.85 15.11
N GLU A 222 16.11 28.58 15.03
CA GLU A 222 17.49 28.12 14.94
C GLU A 222 18.21 28.70 13.70
N LEU A 223 17.54 28.61 12.53
CA LEU A 223 18.11 29.13 11.27
C LEU A 223 18.34 30.64 11.28
N ILE A 224 17.42 31.39 11.87
CA ILE A 224 17.55 32.86 11.99
C ILE A 224 18.67 33.23 12.96
N ASN A 225 18.82 32.47 14.07
CA ASN A 225 19.87 32.72 15.05
C ASN A 225 21.27 32.46 14.48
N ILE A 226 21.40 31.47 13.57
CA ILE A 226 22.68 31.14 12.92
C ILE A 226 23.04 32.17 11.84
N ASP A 227 22.08 32.51 10.97
CA ASP A 227 22.30 33.48 9.91
C ASP A 227 21.04 34.32 9.65
N PRO A 228 20.94 35.51 10.30
CA PRO A 228 19.83 36.43 10.10
C PRO A 228 19.68 36.93 8.67
N THR A 229 20.75 36.94 7.87
CA THR A 229 20.70 37.50 6.48
C THR A 229 19.81 36.65 5.57
N THR A 230 19.57 35.39 5.88
CA THR A 230 18.74 34.48 5.10
C THR A 230 17.27 34.88 5.08
N VAL A 231 16.79 35.71 6.01
CA VAL A 231 15.39 36.12 6.15
C VAL A 231 14.87 36.84 4.89
N ASN A 232 15.71 37.66 4.24
CA ASN A 232 15.34 38.43 3.06
C ASN A 232 15.71 37.76 1.73
N MET A 233 16.33 36.60 1.75
CA MET A 233 16.61 35.85 0.52
C MET A 233 15.32 35.51 -0.21
N VAL A 234 15.34 35.60 -1.53
CA VAL A 234 14.15 35.36 -2.37
C VAL A 234 14.31 34.13 -3.22
N ASP A 235 13.20 33.41 -3.39
CA ASP A 235 13.12 32.27 -4.31
C ASP A 235 13.00 32.74 -5.78
N THR A 236 12.97 31.82 -6.74
CA THR A 236 12.82 32.12 -8.17
C THR A 236 11.53 32.87 -8.51
N LYS A 237 10.55 32.91 -7.60
CA LYS A 237 9.31 33.70 -7.73
C LYS A 237 9.39 35.06 -7.04
N GLY A 238 10.52 35.40 -6.43
CA GLY A 238 10.69 36.57 -5.61
C GLY A 238 10.08 36.51 -4.24
N ASN A 239 9.67 35.31 -3.76
CA ASN A 239 9.11 35.14 -2.42
C ASN A 239 10.22 35.04 -1.38
N THR A 240 10.12 35.80 -0.30
CA THR A 240 10.91 35.58 0.93
C THR A 240 10.28 34.48 1.80
N ALA A 241 10.98 34.06 2.86
CA ALA A 241 10.41 33.18 3.88
C ALA A 241 9.10 33.73 4.46
N LEU A 242 8.98 35.06 4.62
CA LEU A 242 7.77 35.72 5.09
C LEU A 242 6.57 35.51 4.13
N HIS A 243 6.75 35.60 2.82
CA HIS A 243 5.71 35.31 1.83
C HIS A 243 5.24 33.85 1.92
N ILE A 244 6.17 32.91 2.15
CA ILE A 244 5.82 31.48 2.29
C ILE A 244 5.12 31.19 3.62
N ALA A 245 5.49 31.91 4.69
CA ALA A 245 4.91 31.73 6.02
C ALA A 245 3.48 32.25 6.15
N THR A 246 2.92 32.97 5.18
CA THR A 246 1.59 33.62 5.25
C THR A 246 0.42 32.69 5.58
N ARG A 247 0.64 31.39 5.54
CA ARG A 247 -0.36 30.37 5.96
C ARG A 247 -0.31 30.04 7.45
N LYS A 248 0.65 30.58 8.23
CA LYS A 248 0.90 30.24 9.63
C LYS A 248 1.33 31.43 10.48
N GLY A 249 0.39 31.96 11.23
CA GLY A 249 0.59 33.17 12.04
C GLY A 249 1.75 33.12 13.04
N ARG A 250 2.09 31.98 13.63
CA ARG A 250 3.21 31.85 14.58
C ARG A 250 4.56 32.14 13.92
N ILE A 251 4.80 31.57 12.75
CA ILE A 251 6.05 31.77 12.00
C ILE A 251 6.14 33.22 11.48
N VAL A 252 5.02 33.77 11.02
CA VAL A 252 4.94 35.18 10.60
C VAL A 252 5.35 36.10 11.76
N LYS A 253 4.79 35.92 12.95
CA LYS A 253 5.19 36.72 14.14
C LYS A 253 6.68 36.62 14.42
N ARG A 254 7.23 35.41 14.35
CA ARG A 254 8.68 35.18 14.62
C ARG A 254 9.55 35.87 13.57
N LEU A 255 9.21 35.78 12.29
CA LEU A 255 9.93 36.46 11.21
C LEU A 255 9.85 37.98 11.36
N LEU A 256 8.67 38.52 11.72
CA LEU A 256 8.48 39.96 11.92
C LEU A 256 9.17 40.50 13.17
N SER A 257 9.46 39.67 14.16
CA SER A 257 10.23 40.06 15.33
C SER A 257 11.73 40.27 15.07
N GLN A 258 12.22 39.88 13.87
CA GLN A 258 13.61 40.13 13.46
C GLN A 258 13.75 41.51 12.88
N PRO A 259 14.68 42.35 13.41
CA PRO A 259 14.89 43.71 12.90
C PRO A 259 15.28 43.77 11.43
N GLU A 260 15.99 42.74 10.95
CA GLU A 260 16.50 42.64 9.59
C GLU A 260 15.42 42.30 8.56
N THR A 261 14.21 41.92 8.99
CA THR A 261 13.15 41.49 8.06
C THR A 261 12.64 42.66 7.22
N ASP A 262 12.91 42.61 5.93
CA ASP A 262 12.33 43.59 4.99
C ASP A 262 10.88 43.22 4.66
N THR A 263 9.97 44.01 5.21
CA THR A 263 8.52 43.84 5.04
C THR A 263 7.99 44.40 3.73
N LYS A 264 8.83 45.16 2.99
CA LYS A 264 8.46 45.85 1.73
C LYS A 264 8.79 45.03 0.49
N VAL A 265 9.38 43.86 0.62
CA VAL A 265 9.73 43.02 -0.52
C VAL A 265 8.49 42.67 -1.32
N VAL A 266 8.55 42.91 -2.61
CA VAL A 266 7.49 42.59 -3.57
C VAL A 266 7.95 41.42 -4.44
N ASN A 267 7.15 40.32 -4.48
CA ASN A 267 7.47 39.18 -5.29
C ASN A 267 7.26 39.45 -6.80
N ARG A 268 7.58 38.48 -7.66
CA ARG A 268 7.42 38.64 -9.13
C ARG A 268 5.97 38.77 -9.58
N CYS A 269 4.99 38.38 -8.73
CA CYS A 269 3.56 38.59 -8.98
C CYS A 269 3.11 40.03 -8.61
N GLY A 270 4.01 40.89 -8.09
CA GLY A 270 3.66 42.20 -7.62
C GLY A 270 2.99 42.21 -6.24
N GLU A 271 3.19 41.18 -5.42
CA GLU A 271 2.54 41.01 -4.14
C GLU A 271 3.55 41.12 -2.99
N THR A 272 3.19 41.81 -1.91
CA THR A 272 3.88 41.72 -0.63
C THR A 272 3.34 40.54 0.20
N ALA A 273 3.92 40.29 1.37
CA ALA A 273 3.45 39.21 2.23
C ALA A 273 1.97 39.36 2.64
N ILE A 274 1.49 40.61 2.86
CA ILE A 274 0.08 40.85 3.19
C ILE A 274 -0.84 40.57 2.00
N ASP A 275 -0.48 40.95 0.79
CA ASP A 275 -1.24 40.65 -0.42
C ASP A 275 -1.32 39.13 -0.65
N THR A 276 -0.22 38.43 -0.37
CA THR A 276 -0.18 36.96 -0.45
C THR A 276 -1.10 36.30 0.60
N ALA A 277 -1.17 36.83 1.83
CA ALA A 277 -2.04 36.33 2.89
C ALA A 277 -3.53 36.53 2.51
N GLU A 278 -3.90 37.69 1.99
CA GLU A 278 -5.26 38.00 1.53
C GLU A 278 -5.66 37.09 0.35
N LYS A 279 -4.81 36.94 -0.63
CA LYS A 279 -5.02 36.09 -1.80
C LYS A 279 -5.19 34.61 -1.43
N THR A 280 -4.45 34.14 -0.41
CA THR A 280 -4.54 32.76 0.08
C THR A 280 -5.65 32.55 1.13
N LYS A 281 -6.46 33.59 1.39
CA LYS A 281 -7.60 33.55 2.30
C LYS A 281 -7.23 33.22 3.76
N HIS A 282 -6.16 33.87 4.25
CA HIS A 282 -5.72 33.80 5.65
C HIS A 282 -5.87 35.17 6.33
N PRO A 283 -7.09 35.63 6.63
CA PRO A 283 -7.35 36.97 7.16
C PRO A 283 -6.68 37.22 8.52
N GLU A 284 -6.60 36.18 9.37
CA GLU A 284 -5.91 36.29 10.65
C GLU A 284 -4.42 36.62 10.50
N VAL A 285 -3.80 36.11 9.46
CA VAL A 285 -2.38 36.40 9.17
C VAL A 285 -2.23 37.79 8.57
N ALA A 286 -3.16 38.23 7.72
CA ALA A 286 -3.17 39.56 7.19
C ALA A 286 -3.28 40.65 8.30
N VAL A 287 -4.10 40.40 9.33
CA VAL A 287 -4.20 41.26 10.52
C VAL A 287 -2.86 41.32 11.28
N ILE A 288 -2.18 40.19 11.46
CA ILE A 288 -0.86 40.15 12.11
C ILE A 288 0.16 40.98 11.30
N LEU A 289 0.19 40.80 9.98
CA LEU A 289 1.09 41.56 9.09
C LEU A 289 0.79 43.05 9.15
N ALA A 290 -0.47 43.44 9.07
CA ALA A 290 -0.90 44.84 9.16
C ALA A 290 -0.52 45.48 10.51
N SER A 291 -0.68 44.76 11.63
CA SER A 291 -0.30 45.27 12.96
C SER A 291 1.20 45.53 13.13
N HIS A 292 2.03 44.86 12.31
CA HIS A 292 3.49 45.09 12.25
C HIS A 292 3.91 46.07 11.11
N GLY A 293 2.95 46.80 10.54
CA GLY A 293 3.23 47.83 9.54
C GLY A 293 3.54 47.32 8.15
N VAL A 294 3.28 46.04 7.84
CA VAL A 294 3.43 45.51 6.47
C VAL A 294 2.37 46.10 5.58
N GLN A 295 2.79 46.77 4.51
CA GLN A 295 1.89 47.45 3.57
C GLN A 295 1.65 46.61 2.32
N SER A 296 0.47 46.79 1.71
CA SER A 296 0.17 46.21 0.39
C SER A 296 1.08 46.84 -0.68
N ALA A 297 1.43 46.05 -1.69
CA ALA A 297 2.23 46.50 -2.82
C ALA A 297 1.61 47.72 -3.53
N LYS A 298 0.29 47.85 -3.53
CA LYS A 298 -0.46 48.98 -4.07
C LYS A 298 -0.18 50.28 -3.31
N THR A 299 0.06 50.19 -2.01
CA THR A 299 0.37 51.36 -1.15
C THR A 299 1.83 51.76 -1.28
N ILE A 300 2.75 50.80 -1.43
CA ILE A 300 4.21 51.04 -1.52
C ILE A 300 4.59 51.70 -2.85
N LYS A 301 3.93 51.28 -3.93
CA LYS A 301 4.10 51.88 -5.27
C LYS A 301 2.74 52.26 -5.84
N PRO A 302 2.26 53.49 -5.66
CA PRO A 302 1.12 53.98 -6.42
C PRO A 302 1.54 54.07 -7.89
N GLN A 303 1.37 52.99 -8.63
CA GLN A 303 1.65 52.97 -10.07
C GLN A 303 0.46 53.60 -10.78
N ALA A 304 0.77 54.57 -11.64
CA ALA A 304 -0.10 54.91 -12.76
C ALA A 304 -0.31 53.61 -13.57
N THR A 305 -1.48 53.04 -13.43
CA THR A 305 -1.86 51.78 -14.06
C THR A 305 -1.82 51.89 -15.56
N ASN A 306 -0.85 51.24 -16.20
CA ASN A 306 -0.86 51.09 -17.64
C ASN A 306 -1.69 49.81 -17.93
N PRO A 307 -2.96 49.93 -18.41
CA PRO A 307 -3.90 48.80 -18.54
C PRO A 307 -3.38 47.68 -19.42
N ALA A 308 -2.53 48.02 -20.38
CA ALA A 308 -1.92 47.03 -21.28
C ALA A 308 -0.88 46.13 -20.58
N ARG A 309 -0.19 46.66 -19.55
CA ARG A 309 0.81 45.92 -18.79
C ARG A 309 0.13 44.99 -17.78
N GLU A 310 -0.95 45.42 -17.15
CA GLU A 310 -1.78 44.66 -16.24
C GLU A 310 -2.46 43.50 -16.96
N LEU A 311 -3.00 43.73 -18.16
CA LEU A 311 -3.57 42.70 -19.01
C LEU A 311 -2.53 41.63 -19.41
N LYS A 312 -1.32 42.08 -19.81
CA LYS A 312 -0.23 41.17 -20.21
C LYS A 312 0.26 40.30 -19.04
N GLN A 313 0.27 40.84 -17.82
CA GLN A 313 0.64 40.15 -16.62
C GLN A 313 -0.45 39.11 -16.21
N THR A 314 -1.72 39.53 -16.26
CA THR A 314 -2.87 38.63 -15.99
C THR A 314 -2.91 37.46 -16.98
N VAL A 315 -2.66 37.72 -18.26
CA VAL A 315 -2.57 36.65 -19.29
C VAL A 315 -1.40 35.69 -19.02
N SER A 316 -0.25 36.23 -18.58
CA SER A 316 0.91 35.39 -18.20
C SER A 316 0.61 34.54 -16.97
N ASP A 317 -0.08 35.07 -15.96
CA ASP A 317 -0.44 34.38 -14.74
C ASP A 317 -1.48 33.30 -15.01
N ILE A 318 -2.48 33.56 -15.84
CA ILE A 318 -3.46 32.56 -16.30
C ILE A 318 -2.76 31.43 -17.07
N LYS A 319 -1.84 31.78 -17.97
CA LYS A 319 -1.07 30.79 -18.72
C LYS A 319 -0.26 29.88 -17.80
N HIS A 320 0.36 30.45 -16.76
CA HIS A 320 1.14 29.68 -15.79
C HIS A 320 0.26 28.79 -14.91
N GLU A 321 -0.89 29.31 -14.47
CA GLU A 321 -1.89 28.56 -13.69
C GLU A 321 -2.49 27.40 -14.51
N VAL A 322 -2.85 27.65 -15.77
CA VAL A 322 -3.32 26.61 -16.70
C VAL A 322 -2.25 25.53 -16.91
N HIS A 323 -0.97 25.93 -17.06
CA HIS A 323 0.11 24.97 -17.20
C HIS A 323 0.31 24.11 -15.93
N ASN A 324 0.25 24.73 -14.75
CA ASN A 324 0.33 24.02 -13.47
C ASN A 324 -0.85 23.06 -13.26
N GLN A 325 -2.07 23.48 -13.62
CA GLN A 325 -3.25 22.62 -13.56
C GLN A 325 -3.17 21.47 -14.56
N LEU A 326 -2.63 21.71 -15.75
CA LEU A 326 -2.43 20.66 -16.75
C LEU A 326 -1.41 19.62 -16.28
N GLU A 327 -0.29 20.05 -15.67
CA GLU A 327 0.69 19.13 -15.08
C GLU A 327 0.10 18.33 -13.90
N HIS A 328 -0.66 18.98 -13.02
CA HIS A 328 -1.34 18.32 -11.91
C HIS A 328 -2.36 17.30 -12.42
N THR A 329 -3.13 17.65 -13.44
CA THR A 329 -4.09 16.76 -14.09
C THR A 329 -3.40 15.56 -14.75
N ARG A 330 -2.25 15.80 -15.41
CA ARG A 330 -1.44 14.73 -16.02
C ARG A 330 -0.87 13.77 -14.97
N GLN A 331 -0.39 14.29 -13.83
CA GLN A 331 0.09 13.45 -12.72
C GLN A 331 -1.05 12.65 -12.08
N THR A 332 -2.20 13.28 -11.86
CA THR A 332 -3.40 12.61 -11.33
C THR A 332 -3.86 11.49 -12.28
N ARG A 333 -3.90 11.75 -13.59
CA ARG A 333 -4.23 10.75 -14.61
C ARG A 333 -3.27 9.55 -14.57
N LYS A 334 -1.95 9.79 -14.43
CA LYS A 334 -0.97 8.70 -14.28
C LYS A 334 -1.20 7.89 -13.00
N ARG A 335 -1.54 8.53 -11.88
CA ARG A 335 -1.88 7.85 -10.62
C ARG A 335 -3.14 7.01 -10.76
N VAL A 336 -4.20 7.55 -11.35
CA VAL A 336 -5.45 6.84 -11.61
C VAL A 336 -5.22 5.64 -12.53
N GLN A 337 -4.44 5.77 -13.59
CA GLN A 337 -4.06 4.65 -14.46
C GLN A 337 -3.26 3.58 -13.70
N GLY A 338 -2.34 3.97 -12.81
CA GLY A 338 -1.60 3.05 -11.95
C GLY A 338 -2.50 2.29 -10.99
N ILE A 339 -3.47 2.97 -10.38
CA ILE A 339 -4.48 2.36 -9.48
C ILE A 339 -5.38 1.41 -10.28
N ALA A 340 -5.89 1.82 -11.43
CA ALA A 340 -6.71 0.98 -12.31
C ALA A 340 -5.99 -0.31 -12.71
N LYS A 341 -4.69 -0.23 -13.04
CA LYS A 341 -3.87 -1.41 -13.35
C LYS A 341 -3.69 -2.33 -12.14
N ARG A 342 -3.51 -1.78 -10.93
CA ARG A 342 -3.42 -2.58 -9.69
C ARG A 342 -4.75 -3.26 -9.37
N ILE A 343 -5.87 -2.56 -9.48
CA ILE A 343 -7.22 -3.12 -9.26
C ILE A 343 -7.48 -4.26 -10.24
N SER A 344 -7.19 -4.08 -11.53
CA SER A 344 -7.39 -5.13 -12.53
C SER A 344 -6.52 -6.37 -12.25
N LYS A 345 -5.30 -6.19 -11.72
CA LYS A 345 -4.43 -7.29 -11.32
C LYS A 345 -4.98 -8.04 -10.11
N MET A 346 -5.40 -7.32 -9.05
CA MET A 346 -6.01 -7.94 -7.87
C MET A 346 -7.30 -8.69 -8.21
N GLN A 347 -8.12 -8.15 -9.13
CA GLN A 347 -9.32 -8.84 -9.60
C GLN A 347 -8.99 -10.14 -10.35
N ALA A 348 -7.94 -10.16 -11.16
CA ALA A 348 -7.49 -11.36 -11.85
C ALA A 348 -6.95 -12.41 -10.86
N GLU A 349 -6.19 -12.00 -9.85
CA GLU A 349 -5.68 -12.88 -8.80
C GLU A 349 -6.83 -13.44 -7.93
N GLY A 350 -7.78 -12.60 -7.53
CA GLY A 350 -8.96 -13.05 -6.78
C GLY A 350 -9.82 -14.05 -7.56
N LEU A 351 -9.97 -13.83 -8.86
CA LEU A 351 -10.71 -14.75 -9.73
C LEU A 351 -9.99 -16.11 -9.87
N ASN A 352 -8.66 -16.12 -10.00
CA ASN A 352 -7.89 -17.36 -10.05
C ASN A 352 -7.98 -18.14 -8.72
N ASN A 353 -7.92 -17.45 -7.58
CA ASN A 353 -8.09 -18.09 -6.29
C ASN A 353 -9.49 -18.71 -6.11
N ALA A 354 -10.53 -18.00 -6.56
CA ALA A 354 -11.90 -18.53 -6.56
C ALA A 354 -12.03 -19.79 -7.45
N ILE A 355 -11.44 -19.78 -8.65
CA ILE A 355 -11.39 -20.95 -9.54
C ILE A 355 -10.75 -22.13 -8.83
N ASN A 356 -9.57 -21.95 -8.24
CA ASN A 356 -8.86 -23.03 -7.54
C ASN A 356 -9.66 -23.60 -6.37
N SER A 357 -10.26 -22.74 -5.54
CA SER A 357 -11.10 -23.20 -4.42
C SER A 357 -12.30 -23.99 -4.89
N THR A 358 -12.99 -23.55 -5.94
CA THR A 358 -14.16 -24.24 -6.49
C THR A 358 -13.76 -25.57 -7.15
N THR A 359 -12.57 -25.67 -7.76
CA THR A 359 -12.03 -26.93 -8.29
C THR A 359 -11.87 -27.97 -7.20
N VAL A 360 -11.27 -27.58 -6.07
CA VAL A 360 -11.06 -28.48 -4.92
C VAL A 360 -12.40 -29.01 -4.41
N VAL A 361 -13.39 -28.14 -4.25
CA VAL A 361 -14.74 -28.54 -3.79
C VAL A 361 -15.41 -29.48 -4.80
N ALA A 362 -15.31 -29.22 -6.10
CA ALA A 362 -15.86 -30.08 -7.14
C ALA A 362 -15.25 -31.47 -7.14
N VAL A 363 -13.92 -31.56 -6.97
CA VAL A 363 -13.22 -32.85 -6.87
C VAL A 363 -13.66 -33.60 -5.62
N LEU A 364 -13.78 -32.94 -4.47
CA LEU A 364 -14.24 -33.55 -3.24
C LEU A 364 -15.67 -34.13 -3.37
N ILE A 365 -16.61 -33.36 -3.95
CA ILE A 365 -17.97 -33.82 -4.20
C ILE A 365 -17.96 -35.05 -5.12
N ALA A 366 -17.21 -34.98 -6.23
CA ALA A 366 -17.10 -36.10 -7.16
C ALA A 366 -16.53 -37.35 -6.50
N THR A 367 -15.52 -37.21 -5.65
CA THR A 367 -14.89 -38.31 -4.94
C THR A 367 -15.85 -38.96 -3.94
N VAL A 368 -16.59 -38.16 -3.16
CA VAL A 368 -17.55 -38.62 -2.18
C VAL A 368 -18.73 -39.30 -2.88
N ALA A 369 -19.30 -38.69 -3.91
CA ALA A 369 -20.40 -39.26 -4.68
C ALA A 369 -19.99 -40.58 -5.35
N PHE A 370 -18.81 -40.64 -5.96
CA PHE A 370 -18.31 -41.89 -6.53
C PHE A 370 -18.15 -42.97 -5.49
N ALA A 371 -17.55 -42.68 -4.32
CA ALA A 371 -17.39 -43.65 -3.25
C ALA A 371 -18.73 -44.13 -2.68
N ALA A 372 -19.71 -43.23 -2.51
CA ALA A 372 -21.01 -43.54 -1.94
C ALA A 372 -21.80 -44.57 -2.76
N ILE A 373 -21.66 -44.57 -4.09
CA ILE A 373 -22.30 -45.57 -4.96
C ILE A 373 -21.79 -46.98 -4.69
N PHE A 374 -20.51 -47.14 -4.32
CA PHE A 374 -19.90 -48.46 -4.09
C PHE A 374 -19.84 -48.88 -2.62
N THR A 375 -20.20 -48.02 -1.69
CA THR A 375 -20.20 -48.28 -0.24
C THR A 375 -21.61 -48.32 0.34
N VAL A 376 -22.55 -48.86 -0.42
CA VAL A 376 -23.96 -48.93 -0.03
C VAL A 376 -24.16 -49.88 1.14
N PRO A 377 -24.95 -49.53 2.17
CA PRO A 377 -25.28 -50.45 3.26
C PRO A 377 -26.11 -51.63 2.76
N GLY A 378 -25.95 -52.83 3.40
CA GLY A 378 -26.75 -54.01 3.13
C GLY A 378 -26.14 -55.02 2.16
N GLN A 379 -24.87 -54.81 1.74
CA GLN A 379 -24.13 -55.72 0.85
C GLN A 379 -24.74 -55.89 -0.56
N TYR A 380 -24.05 -56.66 -1.38
CA TYR A 380 -24.45 -56.97 -2.76
C TYR A 380 -24.81 -58.45 -2.86
N VAL A 381 -25.63 -58.80 -3.87
CA VAL A 381 -25.94 -60.21 -4.19
C VAL A 381 -24.66 -60.85 -4.74
N ASP A 382 -23.95 -61.63 -3.92
CA ASP A 382 -22.66 -62.25 -4.24
C ASP A 382 -22.75 -63.76 -4.43
N ASP A 383 -23.84 -64.43 -3.98
CA ASP A 383 -24.02 -65.86 -4.11
C ASP A 383 -24.96 -66.22 -5.27
N PRO A 384 -24.43 -66.92 -6.31
CA PRO A 384 -25.23 -67.30 -7.48
C PRO A 384 -26.35 -68.27 -7.13
N SER A 385 -26.27 -68.96 -5.96
CA SER A 385 -27.25 -70.00 -5.53
C SER A 385 -28.43 -69.38 -4.77
N SER A 386 -28.36 -68.14 -4.31
CA SER A 386 -29.35 -67.52 -3.42
C SER A 386 -29.88 -66.17 -3.99
N ILE A 387 -29.96 -66.03 -5.32
CA ILE A 387 -30.41 -64.76 -5.95
C ILE A 387 -31.92 -64.55 -5.68
N PRO A 388 -32.32 -63.43 -5.02
CA PRO A 388 -33.71 -63.13 -4.77
C PRO A 388 -34.48 -62.92 -6.11
N PRO A 389 -35.79 -63.25 -6.16
CA PRO A 389 -36.60 -63.09 -7.37
C PRO A 389 -36.61 -61.62 -7.82
N GLY A 390 -36.14 -61.37 -9.06
CA GLY A 390 -36.12 -60.04 -9.67
C GLY A 390 -34.81 -59.24 -9.46
N GLN A 391 -33.78 -59.86 -8.83
CA GLN A 391 -32.44 -59.23 -8.68
C GLN A 391 -31.40 -59.98 -9.52
N SER A 392 -30.28 -59.28 -9.79
CA SER A 392 -29.13 -59.79 -10.54
C SER A 392 -27.88 -59.93 -9.67
N LEU A 393 -26.97 -60.85 -10.05
CA LEU A 393 -25.68 -61.01 -9.36
C LEU A 393 -24.89 -59.67 -9.42
N GLY A 394 -24.40 -59.19 -8.27
CA GLY A 394 -23.69 -57.95 -8.12
C GLY A 394 -24.61 -56.73 -7.89
N GLU A 395 -25.94 -56.94 -7.82
CA GLU A 395 -26.90 -55.89 -7.49
C GLU A 395 -26.93 -55.63 -5.98
N ALA A 396 -27.11 -54.38 -5.55
CA ALA A 396 -27.24 -54.03 -4.13
C ALA A 396 -28.55 -54.62 -3.58
N ASN A 397 -28.52 -55.25 -2.44
CA ASN A 397 -29.70 -55.88 -1.80
C ASN A 397 -30.84 -54.88 -1.56
N ILE A 398 -30.52 -53.60 -1.41
CA ILE A 398 -31.49 -52.52 -1.19
C ILE A 398 -31.95 -51.84 -2.50
N ALA A 399 -31.53 -52.33 -3.67
CA ALA A 399 -31.88 -51.73 -4.97
C ALA A 399 -33.39 -51.54 -5.21
N PRO A 400 -34.29 -52.45 -4.73
CA PRO A 400 -35.74 -52.27 -4.90
C PRO A 400 -36.34 -51.17 -4.01
N GLU A 401 -35.61 -50.64 -3.04
CA GLU A 401 -36.12 -49.67 -2.10
C GLU A 401 -36.21 -48.26 -2.69
N ALA A 402 -37.34 -47.56 -2.53
CA ALA A 402 -37.56 -46.24 -3.05
C ALA A 402 -36.51 -45.19 -2.59
N PRO A 403 -36.05 -45.19 -1.29
CA PRO A 403 -34.98 -44.30 -0.86
C PRO A 403 -33.66 -44.56 -1.57
N PHE A 404 -33.34 -45.82 -1.92
CA PHE A 404 -32.11 -46.14 -2.67
C PHE A 404 -32.15 -45.57 -4.10
N VAL A 405 -33.29 -45.68 -4.77
CA VAL A 405 -33.46 -45.11 -6.12
C VAL A 405 -33.30 -43.61 -6.10
N ILE A 406 -33.87 -42.94 -5.09
CA ILE A 406 -33.70 -41.48 -4.91
C ILE A 406 -32.21 -41.16 -4.68
N PHE A 407 -31.54 -41.82 -3.73
CA PHE A 407 -30.12 -41.68 -3.47
C PHE A 407 -29.32 -41.83 -4.76
N PHE A 408 -29.46 -42.91 -5.48
CA PHE A 408 -28.67 -43.25 -6.66
C PHE A 408 -28.82 -42.20 -7.80
N ILE A 409 -30.04 -41.74 -8.05
CA ILE A 409 -30.31 -40.73 -9.07
C ILE A 409 -29.67 -39.41 -8.70
N PHE A 410 -29.92 -38.91 -7.50
CA PHE A 410 -29.42 -37.58 -7.10
C PHE A 410 -27.89 -37.57 -6.93
N ASP A 411 -27.31 -38.64 -6.41
CA ASP A 411 -25.86 -38.79 -6.26
C ASP A 411 -25.15 -38.86 -7.62
N SER A 412 -25.69 -39.67 -8.55
CA SER A 412 -25.16 -39.78 -9.92
C SER A 412 -25.21 -38.43 -10.64
N ILE A 413 -26.30 -37.66 -10.53
CA ILE A 413 -26.40 -36.33 -11.16
C ILE A 413 -25.36 -35.39 -10.53
N ALA A 414 -25.19 -35.42 -9.21
CA ALA A 414 -24.20 -34.58 -8.52
C ALA A 414 -22.75 -34.93 -8.95
N LEU A 415 -22.46 -36.22 -9.12
CA LEU A 415 -21.18 -36.70 -9.64
C LEU A 415 -20.88 -36.13 -11.02
N PHE A 416 -21.82 -36.26 -11.98
CA PHE A 416 -21.61 -35.78 -13.34
C PHE A 416 -21.51 -34.25 -13.43
N ILE A 417 -22.29 -33.51 -12.63
CA ILE A 417 -22.17 -32.05 -12.54
C ILE A 417 -20.79 -31.66 -12.02
N SER A 418 -20.30 -32.33 -10.98
CA SER A 418 -18.99 -32.04 -10.39
C SER A 418 -17.84 -32.34 -11.35
N LEU A 419 -17.91 -33.47 -12.08
CA LEU A 419 -16.94 -33.81 -13.13
C LEU A 419 -16.98 -32.80 -14.28
N ALA A 420 -18.17 -32.38 -14.73
CA ALA A 420 -18.30 -31.36 -15.76
C ALA A 420 -17.69 -30.03 -15.33
N VAL A 421 -17.86 -29.61 -14.07
CA VAL A 421 -17.23 -28.43 -13.50
C VAL A 421 -15.71 -28.54 -13.54
N VAL A 422 -15.12 -29.67 -13.16
CA VAL A 422 -13.66 -29.91 -13.21
C VAL A 422 -13.14 -29.79 -14.65
N VAL A 423 -13.81 -30.42 -15.62
CA VAL A 423 -13.45 -30.35 -17.05
C VAL A 423 -13.50 -28.90 -17.57
N ILE A 424 -14.57 -28.18 -17.25
CA ILE A 424 -14.70 -26.78 -17.63
C ILE A 424 -13.58 -25.95 -17.02
N GLN A 425 -13.25 -26.14 -15.73
CA GLN A 425 -12.23 -25.36 -15.04
C GLN A 425 -10.82 -25.61 -15.57
N THR A 426 -10.49 -26.83 -15.95
CA THR A 426 -9.19 -27.13 -16.60
C THR A 426 -9.08 -26.45 -17.97
N SER A 427 -10.19 -26.31 -18.70
CA SER A 427 -10.25 -25.65 -20.01
C SER A 427 -10.18 -24.11 -19.92
N ILE A 428 -10.63 -23.51 -18.80
CA ILE A 428 -10.68 -22.05 -18.58
C ILE A 428 -9.28 -21.41 -18.47
N VAL A 429 -8.23 -22.16 -18.17
CA VAL A 429 -6.86 -21.63 -18.00
C VAL A 429 -6.41 -20.82 -19.21
N VAL A 430 -6.88 -21.15 -20.42
CA VAL A 430 -6.47 -20.55 -21.70
C VAL A 430 -7.35 -19.36 -22.12
N ILE A 431 -8.46 -19.06 -21.45
CA ILE A 431 -9.50 -18.13 -21.89
C ILE A 431 -9.33 -16.70 -21.34
N GLU A 432 -9.79 -15.70 -22.09
CA GLU A 432 -9.71 -14.27 -21.78
C GLU A 432 -10.52 -13.87 -20.52
N SER A 433 -10.02 -12.90 -19.75
CA SER A 433 -10.51 -12.54 -18.40
C SER A 433 -12.00 -12.14 -18.31
N LYS A 434 -12.61 -11.63 -19.40
CA LYS A 434 -14.05 -11.31 -19.44
C LYS A 434 -14.93 -12.56 -19.48
N ALA A 435 -14.54 -13.54 -20.28
CA ALA A 435 -15.24 -14.82 -20.38
C ALA A 435 -15.09 -15.62 -19.06
N LYS A 436 -13.92 -15.56 -18.40
CA LYS A 436 -13.70 -16.17 -17.09
C LYS A 436 -14.73 -15.75 -16.03
N LYS A 437 -15.10 -14.46 -15.97
CA LYS A 437 -16.10 -13.96 -15.01
C LYS A 437 -17.50 -14.52 -15.27
N GLN A 438 -17.90 -14.62 -16.52
CA GLN A 438 -19.20 -15.18 -16.87
C GLN A 438 -19.27 -16.68 -16.57
N MET A 439 -18.22 -17.42 -16.93
CA MET A 439 -18.14 -18.85 -16.68
C MET A 439 -18.12 -19.18 -15.18
N MET A 440 -17.43 -18.39 -14.34
CA MET A 440 -17.45 -18.56 -12.88
C MET A 440 -18.87 -18.43 -12.30
N ALA A 441 -19.69 -17.55 -12.82
CA ALA A 441 -21.07 -17.45 -12.36
C ALA A 441 -21.91 -18.72 -12.67
N TYR A 442 -21.65 -19.38 -13.81
CA TYR A 442 -22.28 -20.66 -14.14
C TYR A 442 -21.72 -21.80 -13.27
N ILE A 443 -20.41 -21.89 -13.12
CA ILE A 443 -19.74 -22.87 -12.29
C ILE A 443 -20.25 -22.82 -10.85
N ASN A 444 -20.34 -21.63 -10.25
CA ASN A 444 -20.87 -21.48 -8.90
C ASN A 444 -22.31 -21.98 -8.77
N LYS A 445 -23.18 -21.69 -9.76
CA LYS A 445 -24.55 -22.19 -9.75
C LYS A 445 -24.62 -23.72 -9.86
N SER A 446 -23.78 -24.30 -10.74
CA SER A 446 -23.69 -25.76 -10.89
C SER A 446 -23.17 -26.43 -9.62
N MET A 447 -22.17 -25.84 -8.97
CA MET A 447 -21.67 -26.33 -7.68
C MET A 447 -22.74 -26.31 -6.58
N TRP A 448 -23.54 -25.23 -6.52
CA TRP A 448 -24.65 -25.14 -5.58
C TRP A 448 -25.69 -26.23 -5.82
N LEU A 449 -26.01 -26.47 -7.08
CA LEU A 449 -26.92 -27.53 -7.44
C LEU A 449 -26.37 -28.90 -7.02
N ALA A 450 -25.07 -29.15 -7.27
CA ALA A 450 -24.42 -30.39 -6.85
C ALA A 450 -24.47 -30.57 -5.32
N CYS A 451 -24.19 -29.53 -4.54
CA CYS A 451 -24.29 -29.58 -3.07
C CYS A 451 -25.72 -29.92 -2.59
N VAL A 452 -26.74 -29.34 -3.21
CA VAL A 452 -28.14 -29.65 -2.87
C VAL A 452 -28.47 -31.10 -3.20
N LEU A 453 -28.05 -31.59 -4.37
CA LEU A 453 -28.29 -32.95 -4.81
C LEU A 453 -27.63 -34.00 -3.88
N VAL A 454 -26.35 -33.78 -3.51
CA VAL A 454 -25.65 -34.64 -2.53
C VAL A 454 -26.35 -34.59 -1.17
N SER A 455 -26.86 -33.43 -0.75
CA SER A 455 -27.61 -33.34 0.51
C SER A 455 -28.92 -34.15 0.45
N VAL A 456 -29.65 -34.12 -0.66
CA VAL A 456 -30.86 -34.94 -0.86
C VAL A 456 -30.51 -36.42 -0.89
N ALA A 457 -29.43 -36.79 -1.58
CA ALA A 457 -28.93 -38.18 -1.62
C ALA A 457 -28.58 -38.70 -0.20
N PHE A 458 -27.88 -37.88 0.60
CA PHE A 458 -27.55 -38.20 1.98
C PHE A 458 -28.82 -38.41 2.85
N LEU A 459 -29.80 -37.51 2.71
CA LEU A 459 -31.07 -37.64 3.45
C LEU A 459 -31.82 -38.90 3.05
N ALA A 460 -31.86 -39.26 1.77
CA ALA A 460 -32.47 -40.51 1.33
C ALA A 460 -31.76 -41.76 1.88
N LEU A 461 -30.41 -41.73 1.87
CA LEU A 461 -29.61 -42.84 2.42
C LEU A 461 -29.79 -42.96 3.93
N SER A 462 -30.01 -41.89 4.67
CA SER A 462 -30.23 -41.92 6.12
C SER A 462 -31.45 -42.75 6.53
N PHE A 463 -32.49 -42.81 5.71
CA PHE A 463 -33.67 -43.67 5.95
C PHE A 463 -33.34 -45.17 5.81
N ILE A 464 -32.40 -45.50 4.93
CA ILE A 464 -31.97 -46.90 4.73
C ILE A 464 -31.11 -47.36 5.90
N VAL A 465 -30.16 -46.50 6.30
CA VAL A 465 -29.18 -46.85 7.35
C VAL A 465 -29.85 -47.01 8.73
N VAL A 466 -30.87 -46.20 9.02
CA VAL A 466 -31.53 -46.18 10.33
C VAL A 466 -32.54 -47.35 10.47
N GLY A 467 -33.08 -47.88 9.35
CA GLY A 467 -34.06 -48.97 9.38
C GLY A 467 -35.44 -48.54 9.88
N ASP A 468 -36.35 -49.52 9.98
CA ASP A 468 -37.76 -49.28 10.29
C ASP A 468 -38.04 -48.95 11.74
N ASP A 469 -37.24 -49.48 12.67
CA ASP A 469 -37.46 -49.38 14.12
C ASP A 469 -37.10 -47.97 14.66
N GLU A 470 -36.15 -47.27 14.02
CA GLU A 470 -35.64 -45.98 14.50
C GLU A 470 -35.94 -44.80 13.53
N LYS A 471 -37.04 -44.86 12.77
CA LYS A 471 -37.46 -43.83 11.77
C LYS A 471 -37.51 -42.43 12.33
N TRP A 472 -37.76 -42.24 13.62
CA TRP A 472 -37.74 -40.91 14.26
C TRP A 472 -36.38 -40.22 14.14
N LEU A 473 -35.26 -40.99 14.14
CA LEU A 473 -33.92 -40.44 13.98
C LEU A 473 -33.69 -39.93 12.56
N ALA A 474 -34.09 -40.68 11.52
CA ALA A 474 -34.03 -40.29 10.13
C ALA A 474 -34.88 -39.03 9.87
N ILE A 475 -36.08 -38.95 10.45
CA ILE A 475 -36.95 -37.78 10.42
C ILE A 475 -36.26 -36.57 11.09
N GLY A 476 -35.64 -36.76 12.23
CA GLY A 476 -34.88 -35.73 12.95
C GLY A 476 -33.74 -35.17 12.11
N VAL A 477 -32.92 -36.02 11.52
CA VAL A 477 -31.83 -35.63 10.59
C VAL A 477 -32.37 -34.86 9.38
N THR A 478 -33.50 -35.31 8.82
CA THR A 478 -34.14 -34.66 7.68
C THR A 478 -34.64 -33.26 8.03
N ILE A 479 -35.26 -33.06 9.19
CA ILE A 479 -35.73 -31.77 9.66
C ILE A 479 -34.55 -30.79 9.88
N ILE A 480 -33.50 -31.28 10.53
CA ILE A 480 -32.28 -30.48 10.77
C ILE A 480 -31.60 -30.11 9.44
N GLY A 481 -31.37 -31.09 8.58
CA GLY A 481 -30.69 -30.90 7.30
C GLY A 481 -31.47 -29.97 6.36
N THR A 482 -32.79 -30.15 6.23
CA THR A 482 -33.63 -29.27 5.41
C THR A 482 -33.71 -27.85 5.97
N THR A 483 -33.73 -27.68 7.30
CA THR A 483 -33.73 -26.36 7.93
C THR A 483 -32.42 -25.64 7.66
N ILE A 484 -31.28 -26.29 7.78
CA ILE A 484 -29.97 -25.72 7.49
C ILE A 484 -29.89 -25.32 6.00
N MET A 485 -30.30 -26.20 5.11
CA MET A 485 -30.29 -25.96 3.67
C MET A 485 -31.24 -24.80 3.28
N ALA A 486 -32.45 -24.77 3.82
CA ALA A 486 -33.41 -23.70 3.56
C ALA A 486 -32.91 -22.32 4.05
N THR A 487 -32.31 -22.27 5.23
CA THR A 487 -31.74 -21.03 5.79
C THR A 487 -30.55 -20.54 4.98
N THR A 488 -29.64 -21.41 4.58
CA THR A 488 -28.47 -21.05 3.76
C THR A 488 -28.89 -20.58 2.38
N LEU A 489 -29.78 -21.29 1.69
CA LEU A 489 -30.31 -20.90 0.38
C LEU A 489 -31.12 -19.61 0.46
N GLY A 490 -31.91 -19.44 1.51
CA GLY A 490 -32.70 -18.23 1.76
C GLY A 490 -31.83 -16.99 1.96
N THR A 491 -30.81 -17.08 2.82
CA THR A 491 -29.86 -15.96 3.07
C THR A 491 -29.10 -15.58 1.81
N MET A 492 -28.63 -16.55 1.05
CA MET A 492 -27.91 -16.28 -0.20
C MET A 492 -28.81 -15.68 -1.27
N SER A 493 -30.07 -16.16 -1.42
CA SER A 493 -31.04 -15.58 -2.34
C SER A 493 -31.36 -14.14 -1.95
N TYR A 494 -31.53 -13.83 -0.67
CA TYR A 494 -31.71 -12.48 -0.16
C TYR A 494 -30.55 -11.56 -0.56
N TRP A 495 -29.30 -12.01 -0.35
CA TRP A 495 -28.11 -11.22 -0.73
C TRP A 495 -28.01 -10.97 -2.24
N ILE A 496 -28.33 -11.96 -3.07
CA ILE A 496 -28.34 -11.82 -4.55
C ILE A 496 -29.39 -10.81 -4.99
N ILE A 497 -30.59 -10.83 -4.41
CA ILE A 497 -31.68 -9.90 -4.73
C ILE A 497 -31.32 -8.49 -4.32
N GLN A 498 -30.84 -8.29 -3.09
CA GLN A 498 -30.38 -7.00 -2.58
C GLN A 498 -29.30 -6.39 -3.49
N HIS A 499 -28.33 -7.18 -3.89
CA HIS A 499 -27.28 -6.73 -4.78
C HIS A 499 -27.80 -6.34 -6.17
N ARG A 500 -28.78 -7.07 -6.71
CA ARG A 500 -29.45 -6.70 -7.97
C ARG A 500 -30.20 -5.37 -7.88
N ILE A 501 -30.92 -5.15 -6.79
CA ILE A 501 -31.66 -3.91 -6.55
C ILE A 501 -30.69 -2.73 -6.45
N GLU A 502 -29.64 -2.85 -5.65
CA GLU A 502 -28.61 -1.81 -5.48
C GLU A 502 -27.92 -1.47 -6.81
N SER A 503 -27.56 -2.47 -7.61
CA SER A 503 -26.92 -2.28 -8.91
C SER A 503 -27.86 -1.62 -9.93
N SER A 504 -29.18 -1.87 -9.86
CA SER A 504 -30.17 -1.22 -10.72
C SER A 504 -30.38 0.24 -10.33
N ASN A 505 -30.41 0.54 -9.04
CA ASN A 505 -30.52 1.91 -8.51
C ASN A 505 -29.31 2.78 -8.91
N LEU A 506 -28.10 2.22 -8.86
CA LEU A 506 -26.89 2.92 -9.31
C LEU A 506 -26.89 3.21 -10.82
N ARG A 507 -27.47 2.31 -11.64
CA ARG A 507 -27.64 2.55 -13.08
C ARG A 507 -28.67 3.66 -13.35
N ASN A 508 -29.73 3.73 -12.59
CA ASN A 508 -30.75 4.76 -12.72
C ASN A 508 -30.23 6.14 -12.30
N ILE A 509 -29.44 6.22 -11.22
CA ILE A 509 -28.77 7.47 -10.79
C ILE A 509 -27.79 7.96 -11.86
N ARG A 510 -27.00 7.07 -12.48
CA ARG A 510 -26.13 7.44 -13.60
C ARG A 510 -26.89 7.94 -14.83
N ARG A 511 -28.04 7.35 -15.16
CA ARG A 511 -28.88 7.80 -16.28
C ARG A 511 -29.53 9.17 -16.00
N SER A 512 -29.99 9.42 -14.79
CA SER A 512 -30.56 10.73 -14.40
C SER A 512 -29.49 11.82 -14.39
N SER A 513 -28.26 11.53 -13.93
CA SER A 513 -27.13 12.44 -13.97
C SER A 513 -26.67 12.79 -15.40
N MET A 514 -26.68 11.85 -16.33
CA MET A 514 -26.35 12.12 -17.74
C MET A 514 -27.45 12.93 -18.47
N ASN A 515 -28.71 12.75 -18.12
CA ASN A 515 -29.81 13.53 -18.72
C ASN A 515 -29.90 14.96 -18.18
N SER A 516 -29.41 15.21 -16.97
CA SER A 516 -29.32 16.55 -16.38
C SER A 516 -28.11 17.36 -16.90
N ALA A 517 -27.10 16.72 -17.45
CA ALA A 517 -25.90 17.36 -18.00
C ALA A 517 -26.11 17.94 -19.42
N GLY A 518 -27.26 17.70 -20.06
CA GLY A 518 -27.59 18.24 -21.39
C GLY A 518 -28.05 19.70 -21.42
N SER A 519 -28.18 20.37 -20.27
CA SER A 519 -28.59 21.78 -20.21
C SER A 519 -28.04 22.45 -18.94
N ARG A 520 -26.77 22.77 -18.92
CA ARG A 520 -26.17 23.91 -18.23
C ARG A 520 -24.64 23.78 -18.13
N SER A 521 -23.97 24.88 -18.40
CA SER A 521 -22.57 25.21 -18.27
C SER A 521 -21.80 24.51 -17.13
N PHE A 522 -20.56 24.16 -17.45
CA PHE A 522 -19.46 23.72 -16.61
C PHE A 522 -19.54 24.16 -15.13
N THR A 523 -19.94 23.23 -14.26
CA THR A 523 -19.47 23.14 -12.89
C THR A 523 -18.98 21.73 -12.69
N VAL A 524 -17.66 21.57 -12.65
CA VAL A 524 -16.99 20.31 -12.26
C VAL A 524 -17.32 20.08 -10.79
N SER A 525 -18.34 19.26 -10.50
CA SER A 525 -18.50 18.70 -9.16
C SER A 525 -17.44 17.60 -9.00
N ILE A 526 -16.45 17.89 -8.18
CA ILE A 526 -15.48 16.91 -7.69
C ILE A 526 -16.26 15.89 -6.86
N VAL A 527 -16.62 14.76 -7.48
CA VAL A 527 -17.01 13.56 -6.73
C VAL A 527 -15.75 13.09 -6.03
N SER A 528 -15.78 13.02 -4.70
CA SER A 528 -14.61 12.67 -3.91
C SER A 528 -14.10 11.27 -4.29
N ASP A 529 -12.79 11.12 -4.46
CA ASP A 529 -12.12 9.86 -4.81
C ASP A 529 -12.47 8.69 -3.86
N SER A 530 -12.96 8.99 -2.65
CA SER A 530 -13.44 8.03 -1.67
C SER A 530 -14.74 7.32 -2.07
N GLU A 531 -15.66 7.96 -2.82
CA GLU A 531 -16.90 7.33 -3.28
C GLU A 531 -16.67 6.39 -4.46
N ILE A 532 -15.71 6.71 -5.34
CA ILE A 532 -15.33 5.84 -6.46
C ILE A 532 -14.65 4.57 -5.94
N LEU A 533 -13.74 4.71 -4.97
CA LEU A 533 -13.08 3.57 -4.32
C LEU A 533 -14.07 2.68 -3.54
N ASN A 534 -15.01 3.27 -2.81
CA ASN A 534 -15.98 2.52 -2.01
C ASN A 534 -16.98 1.72 -2.89
N ASN A 535 -17.35 2.24 -4.05
CA ASN A 535 -18.20 1.54 -5.02
C ASN A 535 -17.46 0.41 -5.75
N GLU A 536 -16.18 0.55 -6.03
CA GLU A 536 -15.35 -0.53 -6.59
C GLU A 536 -15.04 -1.62 -5.54
N PHE A 537 -14.82 -1.26 -4.27
CA PHE A 537 -14.66 -2.22 -3.17
C PHE A 537 -15.95 -3.04 -2.94
N LYS A 538 -17.12 -2.41 -2.93
CA LYS A 538 -18.41 -3.12 -2.80
C LYS A 538 -18.67 -4.09 -3.97
N LYS A 539 -18.19 -3.80 -5.17
CA LYS A 539 -18.28 -4.73 -6.31
C LYS A 539 -17.36 -5.95 -6.17
N MET A 540 -16.30 -5.85 -5.39
CA MET A 540 -15.29 -6.91 -5.27
C MET A 540 -15.72 -8.02 -4.29
N TYR A 541 -16.59 -7.70 -3.30
CA TYR A 541 -17.07 -8.66 -2.29
C TYR A 541 -18.48 -9.21 -2.58
N ALA A 542 -19.06 -8.89 -3.72
CA ALA A 542 -20.40 -9.33 -4.11
C ALA A 542 -20.38 -10.40 -5.22
N ILE A 543 -19.43 -11.35 -5.13
CA ILE A 543 -19.42 -12.56 -5.96
C ILE A 543 -19.63 -13.78 -5.05
#